data_890dd63f9b3e05fbae7bd184eb79713e
#
_entry.id   890dd63f9b3e05fbae7bd184eb79713e
#
_cell.length_a   1.000
_cell.length_b   1.000
_cell.length_c   1.000
_cell.angle_alpha   90.00
_cell.angle_beta   90.00
_cell.angle_gamma   90.00
#
_symmetry.space_group_name_H-M   'P 1'
#
loop_
_entity.id
_entity.type
_entity.pdbx_description
1 polymer ?
#
loop_
_entity_poly.entity_id
_entity_poly.type
_entity_poly.pdbx_seq_one_letter_code
_entity_poly.pdbx_strand_id
1 'polypeptide(L)'
;MNDLLSGEVDTSQNVVNWAYTCTTCGNCQETCTATAEGIRLPEMTEALRRDLVEGGHIMEKHDDIENSIRTSSNPYHEPACSRLELFGEREWPEKADIVYFVGCTSSYREKEIARDAVALLNTIGANYTILPQEKCCGSVLLRLGRTDEFLDLTQDNLQAISKTGARTVIATCAGCFRTMKIDAVQNGIRLPFEVLHITEYLDRLIREGGVAFESNKPIEVTYHDPCHLGRHTEVYESPRRVIESVKNVELVEMETNKRYAHCCGAGGGVRGSFPELANQISVARISEAVSTGASVLVTACPFCRMNLQDGALNSGVDMPVVDLVSFLQSYTSRVKKLEAKGSHPLKTRFIDYLSEHPMIFDGLKRDASIDYIIGNDRFHVLVLDNGRIEVSPIRAENPDVEIAFSPKAVEKLISLGSEDEYAAQFGLFFKEPNADEWIKFNLRRNIVKLLVKGYRKFAQKAGLI
;
A
#
# COMPACT_ATOMS: atom_id res chain seq x y z
N MET A 1 29.74 9.25 10.55
CA MET A 1 29.31 9.77 9.24
C MET A 1 30.03 11.08 8.91
N ASN A 2 30.04 12.09 9.79
CA ASN A 2 30.82 13.33 9.53
C ASN A 2 32.30 13.04 9.24
N ASP A 3 32.94 12.18 10.01
CA ASP A 3 34.35 11.85 9.88
C ASP A 3 34.68 11.10 8.57
N LEU A 4 33.71 10.35 8.02
CA LEU A 4 33.78 9.77 6.67
C LEU A 4 33.68 10.85 5.59
N LEU A 5 32.71 11.77 5.74
CA LEU A 5 32.49 12.85 4.79
C LEU A 5 33.64 13.88 4.80
N SER A 6 34.28 14.09 5.94
CA SER A 6 35.46 14.96 6.07
C SER A 6 36.78 14.28 5.64
N GLY A 7 36.78 12.98 5.36
CA GLY A 7 37.98 12.21 5.05
C GLY A 7 38.89 11.93 6.23
N GLU A 8 38.39 12.12 7.45
CA GLU A 8 39.13 11.82 8.69
C GLU A 8 39.20 10.33 8.98
N VAL A 9 38.26 9.56 8.42
CA VAL A 9 38.21 8.09 8.53
C VAL A 9 38.16 7.50 7.13
N ASP A 10 39.07 6.58 6.84
CA ASP A 10 39.09 5.86 5.57
C ASP A 10 37.91 4.87 5.47
N THR A 11 37.43 4.64 4.25
CA THR A 11 36.40 3.65 3.96
C THR A 11 36.97 2.25 4.05
N SER A 12 37.20 1.78 5.28
CA SER A 12 37.63 0.40 5.55
C SER A 12 36.46 -0.58 5.50
N GLN A 13 36.77 -1.88 5.37
CA GLN A 13 35.75 -2.94 5.40
C GLN A 13 34.91 -2.89 6.70
N ASN A 14 35.47 -2.46 7.82
CA ASN A 14 34.72 -2.30 9.07
C ASN A 14 33.66 -1.19 8.97
N VAL A 15 33.96 -0.09 8.28
CA VAL A 15 32.99 0.99 8.02
C VAL A 15 31.87 0.53 7.09
N VAL A 16 32.24 -0.22 6.05
CA VAL A 16 31.26 -0.84 5.14
C VAL A 16 30.34 -1.79 5.93
N ASN A 17 30.92 -2.70 6.70
CA ASN A 17 30.15 -3.63 7.53
C ASN A 17 29.20 -2.88 8.48
N TRP A 18 29.71 -1.85 9.17
CA TRP A 18 28.90 -1.02 10.07
C TRP A 18 27.71 -0.37 9.34
N ALA A 19 27.92 0.20 8.16
CA ALA A 19 26.85 0.82 7.37
C ALA A 19 25.75 -0.18 7.01
N TYR A 20 26.08 -1.47 6.84
CA TYR A 20 25.14 -2.52 6.48
C TYR A 20 24.55 -3.31 7.66
N THR A 21 24.93 -3.03 8.92
CA THR A 21 24.24 -3.60 10.09
C THR A 21 22.91 -2.92 10.41
N CYS A 22 22.60 -1.80 9.77
CA CYS A 22 21.33 -1.10 9.94
C CYS A 22 20.21 -1.76 9.08
N THR A 23 19.09 -2.12 9.73
CA THR A 23 17.93 -2.69 9.06
C THR A 23 17.08 -1.65 8.31
N THR A 24 17.46 -0.37 8.34
CA THR A 24 16.69 0.79 7.80
C THR A 24 15.24 0.86 8.30
N CYS A 25 14.97 0.35 9.49
CA CYS A 25 13.62 0.27 10.04
C CYS A 25 13.07 1.61 10.55
N GLY A 26 13.91 2.61 10.84
CA GLY A 26 13.52 3.93 11.30
C GLY A 26 13.12 4.04 12.78
N ASN A 27 13.26 3.00 13.60
CA ASN A 27 12.90 3.07 15.03
C ASN A 27 13.72 4.11 15.79
N CYS A 28 15.02 4.22 15.48
CA CYS A 28 15.90 5.25 16.06
C CYS A 28 15.41 6.68 15.76
N GLN A 29 14.79 6.91 14.60
CA GLN A 29 14.21 8.20 14.23
C GLN A 29 12.99 8.55 15.08
N GLU A 30 12.13 7.60 15.39
CA GLU A 30 10.94 7.81 16.22
C GLU A 30 11.28 8.04 17.71
N THR A 31 12.37 7.44 18.19
CA THR A 31 12.74 7.48 19.60
C THR A 31 13.75 8.58 19.93
N CYS A 32 14.46 9.11 18.94
CA CYS A 32 15.50 10.11 19.14
C CYS A 32 14.94 11.52 19.19
N THR A 33 15.15 12.24 20.29
CA THR A 33 14.73 13.63 20.46
C THR A 33 15.43 14.60 19.49
N ALA A 34 16.64 14.26 19.05
CA ALA A 34 17.42 15.07 18.09
C ALA A 34 16.84 15.03 16.66
N THR A 35 16.02 14.03 16.33
CA THR A 35 15.41 13.92 14.99
C THR A 35 14.17 14.80 14.81
N ALA A 36 13.70 15.49 15.87
CA ALA A 36 12.62 16.47 15.80
C ALA A 36 12.87 17.61 14.78
N GLU A 37 14.13 17.79 14.33
CA GLU A 37 14.56 18.78 13.33
C GLU A 37 14.51 18.25 11.89
N GLY A 38 13.86 17.10 11.62
CA GLY A 38 13.67 16.58 10.27
C GLY A 38 14.80 15.69 9.74
N ILE A 39 15.69 15.21 10.60
CA ILE A 39 16.74 14.23 10.22
C ILE A 39 16.09 12.88 9.90
N ARG A 40 16.31 12.38 8.70
CA ARG A 40 15.79 11.09 8.20
C ARG A 40 16.88 10.02 8.19
N LEU A 41 17.06 9.35 9.32
CA LEU A 41 18.15 8.38 9.50
C LEU A 41 18.12 7.19 8.52
N PRO A 42 16.98 6.59 8.18
CA PRO A 42 16.94 5.54 7.17
C PRO A 42 17.45 6.02 5.80
N GLU A 43 16.96 7.17 5.34
CA GLU A 43 17.33 7.75 4.04
C GLU A 43 18.81 8.16 4.01
N MET A 44 19.34 8.68 5.12
CA MET A 44 20.78 8.96 5.25
C MET A 44 21.62 7.69 5.17
N THR A 45 21.15 6.59 5.77
CA THR A 45 21.83 5.30 5.68
C THR A 45 21.79 4.76 4.26
N GLU A 46 20.67 4.89 3.57
CA GLU A 46 20.51 4.46 2.17
C GLU A 46 21.39 5.31 1.23
N ALA A 47 21.47 6.63 1.46
CA ALA A 47 22.36 7.52 0.71
C ALA A 47 23.85 7.14 0.93
N LEU A 48 24.26 6.92 2.19
CA LEU A 48 25.63 6.44 2.48
C LEU A 48 25.94 5.14 1.74
N ARG A 49 25.01 4.18 1.71
CA ARG A 49 25.20 2.91 1.01
C ARG A 49 25.33 3.10 -0.50
N ARG A 50 24.60 4.02 -1.08
CA ARG A 50 24.76 4.39 -2.49
C ARG A 50 26.17 4.94 -2.75
N ASP A 51 26.63 5.89 -1.93
CA ASP A 51 27.96 6.47 -2.07
C ASP A 51 29.06 5.39 -1.90
N LEU A 52 28.88 4.42 -0.99
CA LEU A 52 29.77 3.29 -0.83
C LEU A 52 29.81 2.41 -2.08
N VAL A 53 28.65 2.10 -2.67
CA VAL A 53 28.54 1.31 -3.91
C VAL A 53 29.22 2.03 -5.07
N GLU A 54 28.95 3.31 -5.26
CA GLU A 54 29.59 4.15 -6.29
C GLU A 54 31.11 4.24 -6.12
N GLY A 55 31.59 4.22 -4.87
CA GLY A 55 33.00 4.14 -4.52
C GLY A 55 33.63 2.74 -4.65
N GLY A 56 32.87 1.73 -5.08
CA GLY A 56 33.35 0.35 -5.23
C GLY A 56 33.48 -0.43 -3.90
N HIS A 57 32.92 0.11 -2.80
CA HIS A 57 32.92 -0.51 -1.48
C HIS A 57 31.67 -1.36 -1.27
N ILE A 58 31.71 -2.58 -1.76
CA ILE A 58 30.57 -3.50 -1.81
C ILE A 58 30.77 -4.70 -0.88
N MET A 59 29.66 -5.35 -0.52
CA MET A 59 29.68 -6.63 0.18
C MET A 59 29.36 -7.75 -0.79
N GLU A 60 30.15 -8.81 -0.81
CA GLU A 60 29.99 -9.98 -1.69
C GLU A 60 28.55 -10.54 -1.70
N LYS A 61 27.95 -10.66 -0.51
CA LYS A 61 26.55 -11.13 -0.39
C LYS A 61 25.52 -10.19 -1.01
N HIS A 62 25.80 -8.91 -1.07
CA HIS A 62 24.91 -7.94 -1.70
C HIS A 62 25.04 -7.96 -3.23
N ASP A 63 26.24 -8.16 -3.73
CA ASP A 63 26.50 -8.42 -5.15
C ASP A 63 25.82 -9.71 -5.62
N ASP A 64 25.86 -10.75 -4.83
CA ASP A 64 25.18 -12.01 -5.12
C ASP A 64 23.66 -11.80 -5.23
N ILE A 65 23.06 -11.02 -4.32
CA ILE A 65 21.64 -10.63 -4.38
C ILE A 65 21.32 -9.85 -5.67
N GLU A 66 22.13 -8.86 -6.01
CA GLU A 66 21.97 -8.08 -7.24
C GLU A 66 22.07 -8.95 -8.48
N ASN A 67 23.12 -9.80 -8.57
CA ASN A 67 23.30 -10.74 -9.67
C ASN A 67 22.12 -11.70 -9.81
N SER A 68 21.59 -12.21 -8.69
CA SER A 68 20.39 -13.04 -8.68
C SER A 68 19.18 -12.30 -9.27
N ILE A 69 18.96 -11.06 -8.87
CA ILE A 69 17.86 -10.26 -9.38
C ILE A 69 18.03 -9.98 -10.87
N ARG A 70 19.23 -9.64 -11.31
CA ARG A 70 19.53 -9.36 -12.72
C ARG A 70 19.32 -10.58 -13.62
N THR A 71 19.67 -11.78 -13.15
CA THR A 71 19.61 -13.03 -13.93
C THR A 71 18.29 -13.76 -13.80
N SER A 72 17.64 -13.72 -12.63
CA SER A 72 16.46 -14.52 -12.31
C SER A 72 15.24 -13.67 -11.92
N SER A 73 15.33 -12.34 -11.96
CA SER A 73 14.29 -11.39 -11.59
C SER A 73 13.83 -11.52 -10.12
N ASN A 74 14.62 -12.15 -9.24
CA ASN A 74 14.35 -12.30 -7.81
C ASN A 74 15.66 -12.50 -7.02
N PRO A 75 15.68 -12.21 -5.69
CA PRO A 75 16.88 -12.30 -4.86
C PRO A 75 17.23 -13.72 -4.38
N TYR A 76 16.57 -14.76 -4.89
CA TYR A 76 16.66 -16.13 -4.36
C TYR A 76 17.27 -17.14 -5.31
N HIS A 77 17.77 -16.72 -6.48
CA HIS A 77 18.26 -17.58 -7.58
C HIS A 77 17.25 -18.61 -8.09
N GLU A 78 15.96 -18.35 -7.83
CA GLU A 78 14.89 -19.23 -8.30
C GLU A 78 14.51 -18.94 -9.75
N PRO A 79 14.13 -19.94 -10.53
CA PRO A 79 13.63 -19.72 -11.88
C PRO A 79 12.40 -18.79 -11.86
N ALA A 80 12.39 -17.78 -12.73
CA ALA A 80 11.28 -16.82 -12.78
C ALA A 80 9.92 -17.48 -13.05
N CYS A 81 9.90 -18.56 -13.87
CA CYS A 81 8.69 -19.34 -14.18
C CYS A 81 8.07 -19.99 -12.93
N SER A 82 8.87 -20.43 -11.95
CA SER A 82 8.37 -21.14 -10.77
C SER A 82 7.50 -20.25 -9.86
N ARG A 83 7.47 -18.93 -10.09
CA ARG A 83 6.53 -18.01 -9.42
C ARG A 83 5.06 -18.41 -9.65
N LEU A 84 4.70 -18.80 -10.86
CA LEU A 84 3.33 -19.16 -11.21
C LEU A 84 3.01 -20.63 -10.93
N GLU A 85 4.00 -21.50 -10.94
CA GLU A 85 3.83 -22.93 -10.65
C GLU A 85 3.16 -23.18 -9.30
N LEU A 86 3.35 -22.28 -8.34
CA LEU A 86 2.72 -22.37 -7.03
C LEU A 86 1.16 -22.34 -7.05
N PHE A 87 0.57 -21.83 -8.15
CA PHE A 87 -0.87 -21.74 -8.35
C PHE A 87 -1.45 -22.85 -9.25
N GLY A 88 -0.61 -23.79 -9.74
CA GLY A 88 -0.98 -24.82 -10.68
C GLY A 88 -1.23 -24.30 -12.10
N GLU A 89 -1.87 -25.14 -12.92
CA GLU A 89 -2.25 -24.79 -14.30
C GLU A 89 -3.47 -23.86 -14.28
N ARG A 90 -3.24 -22.58 -14.02
CA ARG A 90 -4.28 -21.55 -14.01
C ARG A 90 -3.95 -20.46 -14.99
N GLU A 91 -4.90 -20.14 -15.85
CA GLU A 91 -4.82 -18.95 -16.71
C GLU A 91 -5.23 -17.71 -15.91
N TRP A 92 -4.47 -16.64 -16.06
CA TRP A 92 -4.75 -15.36 -15.44
C TRP A 92 -5.33 -14.41 -16.47
N PRO A 93 -6.40 -13.66 -16.16
CA PRO A 93 -6.97 -12.69 -17.09
C PRO A 93 -5.92 -11.67 -17.56
N GLU A 94 -5.90 -11.37 -18.86
CA GLU A 94 -5.03 -10.32 -19.38
C GLU A 94 -5.47 -8.92 -18.89
N LYS A 95 -6.75 -8.75 -18.61
CA LYS A 95 -7.34 -7.52 -18.11
C LYS A 95 -8.06 -7.76 -16.79
N ALA A 96 -7.85 -6.86 -15.84
CA ALA A 96 -8.53 -6.91 -14.54
C ALA A 96 -8.52 -5.51 -13.88
N ASP A 97 -9.39 -5.29 -12.91
CA ASP A 97 -9.41 -4.04 -12.13
C ASP A 97 -8.24 -3.95 -11.15
N ILE A 98 -7.73 -5.12 -10.73
CA ILE A 98 -6.71 -5.26 -9.70
C ILE A 98 -5.57 -6.12 -10.23
N VAL A 99 -4.32 -5.70 -9.98
CA VAL A 99 -3.16 -6.57 -10.04
C VAL A 99 -2.81 -7.00 -8.62
N TYR A 100 -2.79 -8.29 -8.35
CA TYR A 100 -2.13 -8.82 -7.16
C TYR A 100 -0.65 -8.99 -7.45
N PHE A 101 0.16 -8.10 -6.90
CA PHE A 101 1.62 -8.17 -6.95
C PHE A 101 2.12 -9.14 -5.88
N VAL A 102 2.51 -10.34 -6.28
CA VAL A 102 2.82 -11.46 -5.36
C VAL A 102 4.07 -11.18 -4.53
N GLY A 103 5.09 -10.60 -5.14
CA GLY A 103 6.38 -10.35 -4.51
C GLY A 103 7.26 -11.61 -4.42
N CYS A 104 8.57 -11.40 -4.33
CA CYS A 104 9.53 -12.51 -4.39
C CYS A 104 9.45 -13.44 -3.17
N THR A 105 9.31 -12.89 -1.95
CA THR A 105 9.30 -13.71 -0.74
C THR A 105 8.07 -14.62 -0.69
N SER A 106 6.89 -14.13 -1.03
CA SER A 106 5.67 -14.94 -1.12
C SER A 106 5.72 -15.94 -2.28
N SER A 107 6.43 -15.62 -3.37
CA SER A 107 6.56 -16.55 -4.50
C SER A 107 7.48 -17.73 -4.20
N TYR A 108 8.59 -17.51 -3.49
CA TYR A 108 9.67 -18.49 -3.45
C TYR A 108 9.98 -19.04 -2.05
N ARG A 109 9.60 -18.35 -0.98
CA ARG A 109 9.88 -18.76 0.40
C ARG A 109 8.60 -18.96 1.22
N GLU A 110 7.73 -18.00 1.24
CA GLU A 110 6.48 -17.99 1.99
C GLU A 110 5.28 -18.28 1.08
N LYS A 111 5.35 -19.39 0.33
CA LYS A 111 4.40 -19.74 -0.73
C LYS A 111 2.95 -19.86 -0.25
N GLU A 112 2.76 -20.18 1.01
CA GLU A 112 1.44 -20.27 1.64
C GLU A 112 0.74 -18.92 1.62
N ILE A 113 1.45 -17.83 1.93
CA ILE A 113 0.88 -16.47 1.92
C ILE A 113 0.30 -16.12 0.53
N ALA A 114 1.01 -16.46 -0.53
CA ALA A 114 0.53 -16.19 -1.89
C ALA A 114 -0.71 -17.03 -2.24
N ARG A 115 -0.73 -18.31 -1.85
CA ARG A 115 -1.90 -19.20 -2.05
C ARG A 115 -3.12 -18.71 -1.27
N ASP A 116 -2.92 -18.33 -0.02
CA ASP A 116 -3.96 -17.82 0.85
C ASP A 116 -4.52 -16.49 0.36
N ALA A 117 -3.66 -15.60 -0.14
CA ALA A 117 -4.09 -14.35 -0.75
C ALA A 117 -4.97 -14.60 -2.00
N VAL A 118 -4.57 -15.54 -2.85
CA VAL A 118 -5.36 -15.93 -4.02
C VAL A 118 -6.69 -16.56 -3.60
N ALA A 119 -6.68 -17.46 -2.60
CA ALA A 119 -7.89 -18.07 -2.06
C ALA A 119 -8.84 -17.01 -1.49
N LEU A 120 -8.31 -16.05 -0.73
CA LEU A 120 -9.07 -14.96 -0.15
C LEU A 120 -9.67 -14.06 -1.23
N LEU A 121 -8.86 -13.59 -2.21
CA LEU A 121 -9.32 -12.75 -3.32
C LEU A 121 -10.42 -13.45 -4.14
N ASN A 122 -10.31 -14.76 -4.37
CA ASN A 122 -11.37 -15.55 -5.01
C ASN A 122 -12.65 -15.58 -4.17
N THR A 123 -12.52 -15.83 -2.87
CA THR A 123 -13.67 -15.95 -1.97
C THR A 123 -14.46 -14.65 -1.87
N ILE A 124 -13.77 -13.52 -1.84
CA ILE A 124 -14.42 -12.19 -1.84
C ILE A 124 -14.88 -11.74 -3.23
N GLY A 125 -14.55 -12.52 -4.28
CA GLY A 125 -14.96 -12.25 -5.67
C GLY A 125 -14.30 -11.02 -6.28
N ALA A 126 -13.04 -10.77 -5.94
CA ALA A 126 -12.25 -9.68 -6.53
C ALA A 126 -12.01 -9.96 -8.03
N ASN A 127 -12.09 -8.91 -8.85
CA ASN A 127 -11.66 -8.97 -10.26
C ASN A 127 -10.17 -8.62 -10.33
N TYR A 128 -9.32 -9.65 -10.34
CA TYR A 128 -7.87 -9.48 -10.28
C TYR A 128 -7.10 -10.38 -11.23
N THR A 129 -5.87 -9.99 -11.50
CA THR A 129 -4.88 -10.80 -12.22
C THR A 129 -3.55 -10.83 -11.49
N ILE A 130 -2.68 -11.76 -11.87
CA ILE A 130 -1.26 -11.85 -11.47
C ILE A 130 -0.43 -11.68 -12.72
N LEU A 131 0.70 -10.99 -12.60
CA LEU A 131 1.59 -10.74 -13.73
C LEU A 131 2.45 -11.97 -14.02
N PRO A 132 2.35 -12.59 -15.22
CA PRO A 132 3.20 -13.72 -15.57
C PRO A 132 4.70 -13.39 -15.59
N GLN A 133 5.04 -12.14 -15.85
CA GLN A 133 6.42 -11.64 -15.93
C GLN A 133 6.75 -10.67 -14.78
N GLU A 134 6.14 -10.87 -13.62
CA GLU A 134 6.44 -10.06 -12.44
C GLU A 134 7.92 -10.16 -12.06
N LYS A 135 8.60 -9.03 -11.97
CA LYS A 135 9.98 -8.93 -11.48
C LYS A 135 10.00 -8.53 -10.01
N CYS A 136 11.15 -8.69 -9.36
CA CYS A 136 11.36 -8.13 -8.02
C CYS A 136 10.93 -6.67 -7.97
N CYS A 137 10.32 -6.24 -6.88
CA CYS A 137 9.96 -4.82 -6.69
C CYS A 137 11.18 -3.90 -6.52
N GLY A 138 12.38 -4.44 -6.38
CA GLY A 138 13.60 -3.68 -6.19
C GLY A 138 13.83 -3.15 -4.77
N SER A 139 12.94 -3.43 -3.82
CA SER A 139 13.08 -2.92 -2.43
C SER A 139 14.45 -3.22 -1.83
N VAL A 140 14.95 -4.44 -1.99
CA VAL A 140 16.26 -4.82 -1.46
C VAL A 140 17.39 -4.06 -2.14
N LEU A 141 17.35 -3.86 -3.46
CA LEU A 141 18.37 -3.12 -4.20
C LEU A 141 18.47 -1.68 -3.71
N LEU A 142 17.35 -0.99 -3.59
CA LEU A 142 17.33 0.38 -3.07
C LEU A 142 17.92 0.48 -1.66
N ARG A 143 17.61 -0.48 -0.78
CA ARG A 143 18.19 -0.56 0.59
C ARG A 143 19.66 -0.93 0.60
N LEU A 144 20.19 -1.51 -0.47
CA LEU A 144 21.60 -1.82 -0.66
C LEU A 144 22.40 -0.72 -1.36
N GLY A 145 21.74 0.37 -1.79
CA GLY A 145 22.37 1.48 -2.52
C GLY A 145 22.40 1.31 -4.04
N ARG A 146 21.65 0.34 -4.59
CA ARG A 146 21.57 0.02 -6.03
C ARG A 146 20.34 0.72 -6.64
N THR A 147 20.43 2.03 -6.81
CA THR A 147 19.28 2.86 -7.22
C THR A 147 18.90 2.68 -8.68
N ASP A 148 19.88 2.57 -9.57
CA ASP A 148 19.63 2.47 -11.01
C ASP A 148 18.94 1.15 -11.36
N GLU A 149 19.40 0.05 -10.79
CA GLU A 149 18.81 -1.29 -10.98
C GLU A 149 17.37 -1.35 -10.38
N PHE A 150 17.13 -0.63 -9.29
CA PHE A 150 15.78 -0.48 -8.76
C PHE A 150 14.87 0.25 -9.73
N LEU A 151 15.33 1.33 -10.35
CA LEU A 151 14.54 2.12 -11.31
C LEU A 151 14.16 1.29 -12.53
N ASP A 152 15.10 0.53 -13.09
CA ASP A 152 14.86 -0.34 -14.23
C ASP A 152 13.78 -1.39 -13.93
N LEU A 153 13.89 -2.10 -12.80
CA LEU A 153 12.89 -3.07 -12.36
C LEU A 153 11.50 -2.43 -12.15
N THR A 154 11.48 -1.23 -11.58
CA THR A 154 10.23 -0.52 -11.34
C THR A 154 9.55 -0.16 -12.65
N GLN A 155 10.28 0.34 -13.64
CA GLN A 155 9.73 0.66 -14.96
C GLN A 155 9.19 -0.58 -15.67
N ASP A 156 9.90 -1.70 -15.64
CA ASP A 156 9.44 -2.96 -16.21
C ASP A 156 8.14 -3.46 -15.59
N ASN A 157 8.05 -3.44 -14.25
CA ASN A 157 6.82 -3.81 -13.53
C ASN A 157 5.66 -2.86 -13.85
N LEU A 158 5.91 -1.54 -13.91
CA LEU A 158 4.89 -0.55 -14.28
C LEU A 158 4.36 -0.78 -15.70
N GLN A 159 5.24 -1.09 -16.65
CA GLN A 159 4.83 -1.40 -18.01
C GLN A 159 3.94 -2.66 -18.05
N ALA A 160 4.31 -3.70 -17.28
CA ALA A 160 3.51 -4.92 -17.17
C ALA A 160 2.15 -4.67 -16.55
N ILE A 161 2.08 -3.91 -15.45
CA ILE A 161 0.84 -3.52 -14.78
C ILE A 161 -0.05 -2.70 -15.72
N SER A 162 0.50 -1.69 -16.40
CA SER A 162 -0.28 -0.82 -17.30
C SER A 162 -0.96 -1.59 -18.43
N LYS A 163 -0.35 -2.68 -18.92
CA LYS A 163 -0.95 -3.55 -19.95
C LYS A 163 -2.22 -4.25 -19.47
N THR A 164 -2.41 -4.46 -18.17
CA THR A 164 -3.61 -5.12 -17.63
C THR A 164 -4.83 -4.19 -17.57
N GLY A 165 -4.62 -2.88 -17.64
CA GLY A 165 -5.66 -1.88 -17.44
C GLY A 165 -6.11 -1.73 -15.97
N ALA A 166 -5.41 -2.36 -15.04
CA ALA A 166 -5.74 -2.30 -13.61
C ALA A 166 -5.59 -0.88 -13.06
N ARG A 167 -6.55 -0.51 -12.24
CA ARG A 167 -6.57 0.77 -11.51
C ARG A 167 -6.01 0.65 -10.10
N THR A 168 -5.83 -0.58 -9.61
CA THR A 168 -5.32 -0.85 -8.27
C THR A 168 -4.28 -1.97 -8.30
N VAL A 169 -3.21 -1.79 -7.56
CA VAL A 169 -2.20 -2.83 -7.29
C VAL A 169 -2.28 -3.18 -5.81
N ILE A 170 -2.42 -4.46 -5.49
CA ILE A 170 -2.45 -4.96 -4.12
C ILE A 170 -1.19 -5.80 -3.87
N ALA A 171 -0.52 -5.58 -2.74
CA ALA A 171 0.60 -6.39 -2.30
C ALA A 171 0.38 -6.92 -0.87
N THR A 172 0.83 -8.15 -0.60
CA THR A 172 0.89 -8.73 0.76
C THR A 172 2.20 -8.38 1.48
N CYS A 173 3.22 -7.94 0.74
CA CYS A 173 4.52 -7.60 1.29
C CYS A 173 4.64 -6.09 1.56
N ALA A 174 4.89 -5.73 2.83
CA ALA A 174 5.12 -4.35 3.24
C ALA A 174 6.29 -3.68 2.50
N GLY A 175 7.34 -4.44 2.15
CA GLY A 175 8.46 -3.96 1.34
C GLY A 175 8.04 -3.61 -0.07
N CYS A 176 7.31 -4.50 -0.77
CA CYS A 176 6.80 -4.25 -2.11
C CYS A 176 5.83 -3.05 -2.13
N PHE A 177 4.95 -2.99 -1.14
CA PHE A 177 3.99 -1.89 -0.98
C PHE A 177 4.69 -0.53 -0.81
N ARG A 178 5.63 -0.40 0.16
CA ARG A 178 6.42 0.82 0.35
C ARG A 178 7.14 1.21 -0.93
N THR A 179 7.81 0.24 -1.54
CA THR A 179 8.65 0.48 -2.71
C THR A 179 7.85 1.04 -3.89
N MET A 180 6.67 0.48 -4.17
CA MET A 180 5.82 1.01 -5.22
C MET A 180 5.13 2.32 -4.82
N LYS A 181 4.58 2.42 -3.61
CA LYS A 181 3.76 3.58 -3.18
C LYS A 181 4.59 4.83 -2.89
N ILE A 182 5.75 4.66 -2.27
CA ILE A 182 6.58 5.77 -1.75
C ILE A 182 7.89 5.89 -2.53
N ASP A 183 8.71 4.83 -2.54
CA ASP A 183 10.08 4.93 -3.05
C ASP A 183 10.10 5.23 -4.56
N ALA A 184 9.22 4.61 -5.35
CA ALA A 184 9.09 4.90 -6.79
C ALA A 184 8.74 6.37 -7.04
N VAL A 185 7.77 6.91 -6.29
CA VAL A 185 7.33 8.30 -6.42
C VAL A 185 8.43 9.29 -6.00
N GLN A 186 9.15 9.01 -4.91
CA GLN A 186 10.28 9.82 -4.46
C GLN A 186 11.44 9.84 -5.48
N ASN A 187 11.58 8.78 -6.27
CA ASN A 187 12.53 8.69 -7.37
C ASN A 187 11.97 9.16 -8.74
N GLY A 188 10.90 9.97 -8.72
CA GLY A 188 10.36 10.64 -9.91
C GLY A 188 9.43 9.80 -10.78
N ILE A 189 9.05 8.60 -10.36
CA ILE A 189 8.15 7.72 -11.12
C ILE A 189 6.69 8.10 -10.82
N ARG A 190 5.92 8.39 -11.86
CA ARG A 190 4.49 8.65 -11.76
C ARG A 190 3.70 7.34 -11.86
N LEU A 191 2.85 7.08 -10.89
CA LEU A 191 1.98 5.91 -10.86
C LEU A 191 0.60 6.24 -11.45
N PRO A 192 0.13 5.51 -12.46
CA PRO A 192 -1.20 5.70 -13.04
C PRO A 192 -2.30 4.90 -12.31
N PHE A 193 -1.99 4.26 -11.20
CA PHE A 193 -2.89 3.39 -10.41
C PHE A 193 -2.69 3.63 -8.90
N GLU A 194 -3.67 3.20 -8.13
CA GLU A 194 -3.59 3.17 -6.66
C GLU A 194 -2.76 1.95 -6.21
N VAL A 195 -1.89 2.14 -5.20
CA VAL A 195 -1.16 1.02 -4.57
C VAL A 195 -1.68 0.84 -3.16
N LEU A 196 -2.17 -0.35 -2.83
CA LEU A 196 -2.69 -0.74 -1.53
C LEU A 196 -1.91 -1.92 -0.96
N HIS A 197 -1.68 -1.89 0.35
CA HIS A 197 -1.40 -3.12 1.06
C HIS A 197 -2.69 -3.95 1.18
N ILE A 198 -2.59 -5.28 1.18
CA ILE A 198 -3.76 -6.16 1.27
C ILE A 198 -4.64 -5.82 2.48
N THR A 199 -4.05 -5.37 3.59
CA THR A 199 -4.78 -4.96 4.79
C THR A 199 -5.61 -3.70 4.59
N GLU A 200 -5.15 -2.74 3.78
CA GLU A 200 -5.94 -1.55 3.42
C GLU A 200 -7.14 -1.94 2.53
N TYR A 201 -6.92 -2.85 1.60
CA TYR A 201 -7.98 -3.36 0.74
C TYR A 201 -9.05 -4.11 1.53
N LEU A 202 -8.64 -5.02 2.43
CA LEU A 202 -9.57 -5.77 3.28
C LEU A 202 -10.32 -4.86 4.26
N ASP A 203 -9.63 -3.92 4.90
CA ASP A 203 -10.26 -2.93 5.79
C ASP A 203 -11.33 -2.10 5.06
N ARG A 204 -11.06 -1.70 3.81
CA ARG A 204 -12.04 -1.02 2.97
C ARG A 204 -13.28 -1.89 2.76
N LEU A 205 -13.12 -3.14 2.37
CA LEU A 205 -14.23 -4.09 2.16
C LEU A 205 -15.01 -4.38 3.45
N ILE A 206 -14.34 -4.53 4.59
CA ILE A 206 -14.97 -4.75 5.89
C ILE A 206 -15.84 -3.55 6.27
N ARG A 207 -15.32 -2.35 6.15
CA ARG A 207 -16.06 -1.12 6.47
C ARG A 207 -17.26 -0.89 5.55
N GLU A 208 -17.18 -1.36 4.32
CA GLU A 208 -18.29 -1.34 3.35
C GLU A 208 -19.29 -2.47 3.57
N GLY A 209 -19.05 -3.35 4.54
CA GLY A 209 -19.90 -4.50 4.81
C GLY A 209 -19.83 -5.59 3.74
N GLY A 210 -18.77 -5.60 2.91
CA GLY A 210 -18.59 -6.56 1.81
C GLY A 210 -18.04 -7.90 2.24
N VAL A 211 -17.39 -7.99 3.40
CA VAL A 211 -16.80 -9.23 3.93
C VAL A 211 -16.87 -9.28 5.45
N ALA A 212 -17.05 -10.47 6.00
CA ALA A 212 -16.97 -10.72 7.43
C ALA A 212 -16.24 -12.03 7.72
N PHE A 213 -15.51 -12.06 8.81
CA PHE A 213 -14.71 -13.20 9.27
C PHE A 213 -15.18 -13.68 10.64
N GLU A 214 -15.10 -14.97 10.89
CA GLU A 214 -15.46 -15.55 12.19
C GLU A 214 -14.51 -16.72 12.53
N SER A 215 -13.89 -16.68 13.71
CA SER A 215 -13.11 -17.80 14.23
C SER A 215 -14.02 -18.82 14.90
N ASN A 216 -13.70 -20.11 14.76
CA ASN A 216 -14.47 -21.22 15.37
C ASN A 216 -14.38 -21.24 16.91
N LYS A 217 -13.35 -20.62 17.47
CA LYS A 217 -13.08 -20.58 18.92
C LYS A 217 -12.48 -19.23 19.29
N PRO A 218 -12.64 -18.80 20.54
CA PRO A 218 -11.93 -17.64 21.04
C PRO A 218 -10.41 -17.80 20.90
N ILE A 219 -9.74 -16.77 20.44
CA ILE A 219 -8.28 -16.74 20.26
C ILE A 219 -7.75 -15.34 20.55
N GLU A 220 -6.72 -15.27 21.37
CA GLU A 220 -5.94 -14.05 21.60
C GLU A 220 -4.74 -14.04 20.66
N VAL A 221 -4.58 -12.94 19.93
CA VAL A 221 -3.48 -12.71 19.00
C VAL A 221 -2.73 -11.43 19.36
N THR A 222 -1.44 -11.41 19.08
CA THR A 222 -0.69 -10.16 19.09
C THR A 222 -0.20 -9.79 17.70
N TYR A 223 0.12 -8.52 17.45
CA TYR A 223 0.46 -8.04 16.12
C TYR A 223 1.83 -7.39 16.07
N HIS A 224 2.70 -7.87 15.17
CA HIS A 224 3.94 -7.21 14.82
C HIS A 224 3.72 -6.21 13.68
N ASP A 225 4.00 -4.93 13.95
CA ASP A 225 3.98 -3.87 12.94
C ASP A 225 5.21 -3.95 12.02
N PRO A 226 5.07 -4.32 10.73
CA PRO A 226 6.19 -4.25 9.80
C PRO A 226 6.61 -2.79 9.61
N CYS A 227 7.89 -2.48 9.77
CA CYS A 227 8.38 -1.10 9.68
C CYS A 227 8.04 -0.43 8.34
N HIS A 228 8.09 -1.18 7.24
CA HIS A 228 7.75 -0.66 5.91
C HIS A 228 6.25 -0.39 5.73
N LEU A 229 5.37 -1.05 6.48
CA LEU A 229 3.93 -0.79 6.47
C LEU A 229 3.58 0.33 7.47
N GLY A 230 4.09 0.24 8.70
CA GLY A 230 3.82 1.23 9.75
C GLY A 230 4.63 2.51 9.56
N ARG A 231 5.89 2.53 10.04
CA ARG A 231 6.70 3.76 10.10
C ARG A 231 6.92 4.46 8.77
N HIS A 232 7.15 3.71 7.70
CA HIS A 232 7.47 4.30 6.39
C HIS A 232 6.26 4.67 5.54
N THR A 233 5.05 4.13 5.83
CA THR A 233 3.84 4.42 5.06
C THR A 233 2.62 4.77 5.92
N GLU A 234 2.80 4.88 7.24
CA GLU A 234 1.79 5.29 8.22
C GLU A 234 0.54 4.39 8.29
N VAL A 235 0.63 3.16 7.80
CA VAL A 235 -0.46 2.19 7.83
C VAL A 235 -0.39 1.36 9.11
N TYR A 236 -1.06 1.82 10.17
CA TYR A 236 -1.12 1.17 11.47
C TYR A 236 -2.48 0.56 11.79
N GLU A 237 -3.55 1.23 11.38
CA GLU A 237 -4.90 0.89 11.84
C GLU A 237 -5.61 -0.15 10.97
N SER A 238 -5.34 -0.21 9.66
CA SER A 238 -6.00 -1.19 8.80
C SER A 238 -5.71 -2.64 9.19
N PRO A 239 -4.47 -3.06 9.51
CA PRO A 239 -4.22 -4.42 10.00
C PRO A 239 -5.00 -4.73 11.30
N ARG A 240 -5.06 -3.77 12.22
CA ARG A 240 -5.78 -3.90 13.49
C ARG A 240 -7.28 -4.07 13.27
N ARG A 241 -7.89 -3.17 12.49
CA ARG A 241 -9.30 -3.28 12.17
C ARG A 241 -9.66 -4.59 11.46
N VAL A 242 -8.77 -5.10 10.60
CA VAL A 242 -8.97 -6.41 9.98
C VAL A 242 -8.96 -7.52 11.03
N ILE A 243 -8.00 -7.53 11.96
CA ILE A 243 -7.92 -8.53 13.05
C ILE A 243 -9.14 -8.42 13.98
N GLU A 244 -9.45 -7.22 14.45
CA GLU A 244 -10.56 -6.92 15.37
C GLU A 244 -11.94 -7.18 14.76
N SER A 245 -12.06 -7.15 13.42
CA SER A 245 -13.28 -7.49 12.71
C SER A 245 -13.61 -8.99 12.72
N VAL A 246 -12.62 -9.84 13.04
CA VAL A 246 -12.82 -11.28 13.13
C VAL A 246 -13.53 -11.61 14.43
N LYS A 247 -14.77 -12.09 14.35
CA LYS A 247 -15.53 -12.49 15.52
C LYS A 247 -14.80 -13.59 16.30
N ASN A 248 -14.80 -13.53 17.62
CA ASN A 248 -14.08 -14.40 18.55
C ASN A 248 -12.54 -14.27 18.50
N VAL A 249 -12.00 -13.16 17.98
CA VAL A 249 -10.58 -12.84 18.04
C VAL A 249 -10.40 -11.60 18.92
N GLU A 250 -9.42 -11.64 19.83
CA GLU A 250 -8.99 -10.52 20.65
C GLU A 250 -7.55 -10.13 20.29
N LEU A 251 -7.32 -8.86 20.02
CA LEU A 251 -6.00 -8.32 19.76
C LEU A 251 -5.39 -7.82 21.07
N VAL A 252 -4.27 -8.42 21.47
CA VAL A 252 -3.47 -7.99 22.62
C VAL A 252 -2.20 -7.30 22.10
N GLU A 253 -2.08 -6.01 22.32
CA GLU A 253 -0.95 -5.22 21.82
C GLU A 253 0.34 -5.53 22.59
N MET A 254 1.48 -5.56 21.88
CA MET A 254 2.79 -5.54 22.53
C MET A 254 3.05 -4.18 23.18
N GLU A 255 3.93 -4.14 24.17
CA GLU A 255 4.34 -2.89 24.82
C GLU A 255 4.86 -1.87 23.80
N THR A 256 5.71 -2.33 22.88
CA THR A 256 6.18 -1.53 21.77
C THR A 256 5.40 -1.86 20.50
N ASN A 257 4.53 -0.96 20.07
CA ASN A 257 3.67 -1.13 18.92
C ASN A 257 3.63 0.13 18.05
N LYS A 258 2.98 0.03 16.88
CA LYS A 258 2.81 1.14 15.94
C LYS A 258 4.16 1.78 15.59
N ARG A 259 4.27 3.12 15.76
CA ARG A 259 5.50 3.87 15.46
C ARG A 259 6.71 3.42 16.29
N TYR A 260 6.48 2.91 17.49
CA TYR A 260 7.54 2.48 18.40
C TYR A 260 7.86 0.98 18.31
N ALA A 261 7.19 0.24 17.47
CA ALA A 261 7.42 -1.20 17.31
C ALA A 261 8.90 -1.52 17.02
N HIS A 262 9.48 -2.48 17.71
CA HIS A 262 10.80 -2.96 17.41
C HIS A 262 10.83 -3.71 16.07
N CYS A 263 12.00 -3.73 15.42
CA CYS A 263 12.19 -4.36 14.12
C CYS A 263 12.14 -5.89 14.22
N CYS A 264 11.74 -6.55 13.11
CA CYS A 264 11.87 -7.99 12.98
C CYS A 264 13.32 -8.47 12.72
N GLY A 265 14.24 -7.56 12.35
CA GLY A 265 15.65 -7.87 12.09
C GLY A 265 16.00 -8.15 10.62
N ALA A 266 15.04 -8.40 9.73
CA ALA A 266 15.33 -8.91 8.40
C ALA A 266 15.76 -7.85 7.36
N GLY A 267 15.38 -6.57 7.54
CA GLY A 267 15.50 -5.52 6.55
C GLY A 267 16.93 -5.08 6.22
N GLY A 268 17.04 -4.19 5.21
CA GLY A 268 18.29 -3.49 4.89
C GLY A 268 19.47 -4.36 4.46
N GLY A 269 19.22 -5.61 3.99
CA GLY A 269 20.29 -6.56 3.65
C GLY A 269 20.86 -7.31 4.86
N VAL A 270 20.45 -6.97 6.10
CA VAL A 270 21.02 -7.54 7.35
C VAL A 270 20.85 -9.06 7.39
N ARG A 271 19.66 -9.59 7.07
CA ARG A 271 19.44 -11.03 7.08
C ARG A 271 20.38 -11.80 6.13
N GLY A 272 20.73 -11.22 4.99
CA GLY A 272 21.62 -11.84 4.01
C GLY A 272 23.09 -11.85 4.44
N SER A 273 23.57 -10.75 5.04
CA SER A 273 24.98 -10.55 5.35
C SER A 273 25.34 -10.74 6.83
N PHE A 274 24.37 -10.59 7.73
CA PHE A 274 24.56 -10.69 9.20
C PHE A 274 23.43 -11.51 9.83
N PRO A 275 23.31 -12.83 9.47
CA PRO A 275 22.18 -13.66 9.90
C PRO A 275 22.08 -13.79 11.43
N GLU A 276 23.21 -13.80 12.16
CA GLU A 276 23.23 -13.84 13.62
C GLU A 276 22.62 -12.58 14.22
N LEU A 277 22.92 -11.40 13.67
CA LEU A 277 22.35 -10.13 14.11
C LEU A 277 20.85 -10.11 13.83
N ALA A 278 20.43 -10.52 12.62
CA ALA A 278 19.02 -10.63 12.25
C ALA A 278 18.26 -11.54 13.21
N ASN A 279 18.85 -12.66 13.60
CA ASN A 279 18.29 -13.61 14.57
C ASN A 279 18.19 -13.00 15.98
N GLN A 280 19.24 -12.35 16.48
CA GLN A 280 19.22 -11.71 17.80
C GLN A 280 18.10 -10.67 17.92
N ILE A 281 17.93 -9.83 16.88
CA ILE A 281 16.84 -8.83 16.83
C ILE A 281 15.49 -9.52 16.81
N SER A 282 15.36 -10.60 16.05
CA SER A 282 14.11 -11.38 15.94
C SER A 282 13.75 -12.04 17.27
N VAL A 283 14.69 -12.68 17.95
CA VAL A 283 14.49 -13.30 19.28
C VAL A 283 14.03 -12.28 20.30
N ALA A 284 14.62 -11.09 20.32
CA ALA A 284 14.18 -10.01 21.20
C ALA A 284 12.71 -9.62 20.91
N ARG A 285 12.33 -9.52 19.64
CA ARG A 285 10.94 -9.21 19.26
C ARG A 285 9.97 -10.32 19.62
N ILE A 286 10.36 -11.59 19.49
CA ILE A 286 9.56 -12.75 19.93
C ILE A 286 9.34 -12.72 21.44
N SER A 287 10.36 -12.37 22.25
CA SER A 287 10.21 -12.21 23.70
C SER A 287 9.13 -11.19 24.07
N GLU A 288 9.04 -10.06 23.35
CA GLU A 288 7.96 -9.08 23.55
C GLU A 288 6.60 -9.66 23.20
N ALA A 289 6.50 -10.41 22.09
CA ALA A 289 5.25 -11.05 21.70
C ALA A 289 4.79 -12.09 22.75
N VAL A 290 5.69 -12.90 23.27
CA VAL A 290 5.40 -13.88 24.36
C VAL A 290 4.90 -13.18 25.61
N SER A 291 5.45 -12.01 25.93
CA SER A 291 5.07 -11.26 27.13
C SER A 291 3.61 -10.79 27.11
N THR A 292 2.95 -10.77 25.94
CA THR A 292 1.53 -10.43 25.84
C THR A 292 0.59 -11.52 26.33
N GLY A 293 1.06 -12.76 26.42
CA GLY A 293 0.24 -13.95 26.71
C GLY A 293 -0.57 -14.45 25.52
N ALA A 294 -0.55 -13.76 24.38
CA ALA A 294 -1.26 -14.18 23.16
C ALA A 294 -0.76 -15.51 22.62
N SER A 295 -1.63 -16.27 22.00
CA SER A 295 -1.33 -17.62 21.49
C SER A 295 -0.74 -17.61 20.06
N VAL A 296 -0.85 -16.50 19.33
CA VAL A 296 -0.37 -16.36 17.95
C VAL A 296 0.18 -14.95 17.72
N LEU A 297 1.34 -14.85 17.08
CA LEU A 297 1.88 -13.61 16.56
C LEU A 297 1.47 -13.44 15.10
N VAL A 298 0.68 -12.41 14.81
CA VAL A 298 0.28 -12.04 13.45
C VAL A 298 1.17 -10.92 12.93
N THR A 299 1.53 -10.97 11.66
CA THR A 299 2.22 -9.88 10.97
C THR A 299 1.68 -9.72 9.54
N ALA A 300 1.91 -8.60 8.89
CA ALA A 300 1.45 -8.33 7.53
C ALA A 300 2.63 -8.07 6.58
N CYS A 301 3.60 -8.97 6.61
CA CYS A 301 4.77 -8.94 5.73
C CYS A 301 5.44 -10.32 5.70
N PRO A 302 5.58 -10.95 4.54
CA PRO A 302 6.19 -12.28 4.42
C PRO A 302 7.65 -12.29 4.88
N PHE A 303 8.37 -11.19 4.71
CA PHE A 303 9.76 -11.09 5.15
C PHE A 303 9.89 -10.96 6.68
N CYS A 304 8.96 -10.26 7.34
CA CYS A 304 8.87 -10.25 8.80
C CYS A 304 8.45 -11.62 9.33
N ARG A 305 7.42 -12.24 8.73
CA ARG A 305 6.95 -13.58 9.11
C ARG A 305 8.08 -14.59 9.10
N MET A 306 8.84 -14.64 8.01
CA MET A 306 9.98 -15.56 7.86
C MET A 306 11.03 -15.38 8.97
N ASN A 307 11.45 -14.14 9.24
CA ASN A 307 12.50 -13.89 10.23
C ASN A 307 12.02 -14.08 11.67
N LEU A 308 10.79 -13.68 11.98
CA LEU A 308 10.20 -13.88 13.31
C LEU A 308 9.94 -15.36 13.60
N GLN A 309 9.57 -16.16 12.61
CA GLN A 309 9.44 -17.61 12.76
C GLN A 309 10.78 -18.26 13.08
N ASP A 310 11.86 -17.84 12.41
CA ASP A 310 13.22 -18.33 12.75
C ASP A 310 13.60 -17.92 14.16
N GLY A 311 13.28 -16.69 14.58
CA GLY A 311 13.52 -16.22 15.95
C GLY A 311 12.78 -17.04 17.01
N ALA A 312 11.51 -17.40 16.76
CA ALA A 312 10.73 -18.26 17.65
C ALA A 312 11.36 -19.67 17.75
N LEU A 313 11.71 -20.26 16.62
CA LEU A 313 12.35 -21.59 16.57
C LEU A 313 13.70 -21.57 17.31
N ASN A 314 14.54 -20.59 17.05
CA ASN A 314 15.89 -20.49 17.64
C ASN A 314 15.87 -20.16 19.15
N SER A 315 14.81 -19.51 19.63
CA SER A 315 14.61 -19.27 21.07
C SER A 315 13.92 -20.43 21.81
N GLY A 316 13.49 -21.46 21.09
CA GLY A 316 12.75 -22.60 21.67
C GLY A 316 11.34 -22.23 22.15
N VAL A 317 10.79 -21.14 21.67
CA VAL A 317 9.44 -20.67 22.02
C VAL A 317 8.42 -21.26 21.07
N ASP A 318 7.37 -21.89 21.63
CA ASP A 318 6.25 -22.41 20.87
C ASP A 318 5.20 -21.28 20.65
N MET A 319 5.53 -20.33 19.78
CA MET A 319 4.63 -19.28 19.35
C MET A 319 4.51 -19.30 17.82
N PRO A 320 3.36 -19.69 17.27
CA PRO A 320 3.13 -19.59 15.83
C PRO A 320 3.23 -18.15 15.34
N VAL A 321 4.03 -17.93 14.29
CA VAL A 321 4.12 -16.66 13.60
C VAL A 321 3.40 -16.79 12.26
N VAL A 322 2.35 -16.02 12.05
CA VAL A 322 1.43 -16.17 10.91
C VAL A 322 1.30 -14.85 10.16
N ASP A 323 1.29 -14.90 8.82
CA ASP A 323 0.89 -13.73 8.05
C ASP A 323 -0.61 -13.47 8.21
N LEU A 324 -1.02 -12.20 8.17
CA LEU A 324 -2.41 -11.81 8.38
C LEU A 324 -3.37 -12.51 7.39
N VAL A 325 -2.96 -12.66 6.13
CA VAL A 325 -3.79 -13.35 5.13
C VAL A 325 -3.92 -14.83 5.47
N SER A 326 -2.84 -15.50 5.85
CA SER A 326 -2.84 -16.89 6.29
C SER A 326 -3.60 -17.06 7.60
N PHE A 327 -3.54 -16.08 8.51
CA PHE A 327 -4.38 -16.06 9.70
C PHE A 327 -5.87 -16.06 9.35
N LEU A 328 -6.30 -15.20 8.43
CA LEU A 328 -7.69 -15.17 7.98
C LEU A 328 -8.12 -16.50 7.33
N GLN A 329 -7.27 -17.16 6.58
CA GLN A 329 -7.59 -18.44 5.94
C GLN A 329 -7.62 -19.61 6.90
N SER A 330 -6.66 -19.69 7.83
CA SER A 330 -6.46 -20.88 8.68
C SER A 330 -7.23 -20.82 9.99
N TYR A 331 -7.47 -19.62 10.53
CA TYR A 331 -8.09 -19.43 11.84
C TYR A 331 -9.55 -18.97 11.76
N THR A 332 -10.07 -18.69 10.55
CA THR A 332 -11.48 -18.36 10.39
C THR A 332 -12.23 -19.47 9.66
N SER A 333 -13.42 -19.80 10.15
CA SER A 333 -14.27 -20.85 9.59
C SER A 333 -15.21 -20.37 8.50
N ARG A 334 -15.44 -19.08 8.42
CA ARG A 334 -16.37 -18.47 7.47
C ARG A 334 -15.83 -17.14 7.00
N VAL A 335 -15.44 -17.10 5.72
CA VAL A 335 -15.42 -15.85 4.97
C VAL A 335 -16.81 -15.72 4.35
N LYS A 336 -17.64 -14.86 4.90
CA LYS A 336 -18.89 -14.51 4.21
C LYS A 336 -18.57 -13.33 3.30
N LYS A 337 -18.68 -13.56 1.99
CA LYS A 337 -19.06 -12.47 1.11
C LYS A 337 -20.47 -12.10 1.57
N LEU A 338 -20.58 -11.01 2.28
CA LEU A 338 -21.89 -10.43 2.50
C LEU A 338 -22.30 -9.99 1.09
N GLU A 339 -23.48 -10.48 0.65
CA GLU A 339 -24.06 -9.89 -0.55
C GLU A 339 -24.08 -8.39 -0.29
N ALA A 340 -23.20 -7.68 -0.96
CA ALA A 340 -23.24 -6.23 -0.96
C ALA A 340 -24.66 -5.92 -1.36
N LYS A 341 -25.44 -5.29 -0.49
CA LYS A 341 -26.71 -4.73 -0.88
C LYS A 341 -26.40 -3.77 -2.02
N GLY A 342 -26.52 -4.27 -3.23
CA GLY A 342 -26.34 -3.64 -4.52
C GLY A 342 -25.18 -2.66 -4.54
N SER A 343 -24.13 -3.01 -5.28
CA SER A 343 -23.20 -2.08 -5.91
C SER A 343 -21.80 -1.91 -5.30
N HIS A 344 -20.87 -1.65 -6.23
CA HIS A 344 -19.57 -1.01 -6.09
C HIS A 344 -19.55 0.09 -5.01
N PRO A 345 -18.42 0.36 -4.34
CA PRO A 345 -18.28 1.48 -3.41
C PRO A 345 -18.93 2.72 -3.97
N LEU A 346 -19.66 3.46 -3.15
CA LEU A 346 -20.40 4.66 -3.59
C LEU A 346 -19.53 5.60 -4.42
N LYS A 347 -18.25 5.73 -4.03
CA LYS A 347 -17.22 6.44 -4.81
C LYS A 347 -17.08 5.89 -6.23
N THR A 348 -16.94 4.57 -6.39
CA THR A 348 -16.76 3.92 -7.69
C THR A 348 -18.01 4.11 -8.56
N ARG A 349 -19.19 3.87 -7.99
CA ARG A 349 -20.48 4.12 -8.68
C ARG A 349 -20.63 5.56 -9.13
N PHE A 350 -20.19 6.50 -8.30
CA PHE A 350 -20.25 7.91 -8.64
C PHE A 350 -19.24 8.27 -9.74
N ILE A 351 -18.04 7.72 -9.69
CA ILE A 351 -17.04 7.87 -10.75
C ILE A 351 -17.56 7.30 -12.08
N ASP A 352 -18.12 6.09 -12.05
CA ASP A 352 -18.69 5.45 -13.23
C ASP A 352 -19.84 6.30 -13.79
N TYR A 353 -20.77 6.76 -12.94
CA TYR A 353 -21.85 7.65 -13.32
C TYR A 353 -21.36 8.96 -13.98
N LEU A 354 -20.37 9.63 -13.36
CA LEU A 354 -19.80 10.87 -13.93
C LEU A 354 -19.08 10.61 -15.27
N SER A 355 -18.48 9.44 -15.44
CA SER A 355 -17.79 9.06 -16.68
C SER A 355 -18.75 8.72 -17.81
N GLU A 356 -19.92 8.17 -17.48
CA GLU A 356 -21.01 7.87 -18.41
C GLU A 356 -21.83 9.12 -18.80
N HIS A 357 -21.76 10.18 -17.98
CA HIS A 357 -22.52 11.42 -18.16
C HIS A 357 -21.61 12.65 -18.31
N PRO A 358 -20.75 12.72 -19.35
CA PRO A 358 -19.76 13.78 -19.49
C PRO A 358 -20.37 15.18 -19.66
N MET A 359 -21.65 15.27 -20.08
CA MET A 359 -22.36 16.53 -20.20
C MET A 359 -22.64 17.23 -18.88
N ILE A 360 -22.45 16.53 -17.72
CA ILE A 360 -22.47 17.17 -16.41
C ILE A 360 -21.38 18.27 -16.32
N PHE A 361 -20.26 18.09 -17.02
CA PHE A 361 -19.14 19.02 -17.08
C PHE A 361 -19.23 20.03 -18.23
N ASP A 362 -20.34 20.05 -18.95
CA ASP A 362 -20.53 21.00 -20.04
C ASP A 362 -20.40 22.45 -19.55
N GLY A 363 -19.67 23.24 -20.32
CA GLY A 363 -19.31 24.62 -19.95
C GLY A 363 -17.98 24.78 -19.28
N LEU A 364 -17.41 23.72 -18.67
CA LEU A 364 -16.03 23.74 -18.21
C LEU A 364 -15.06 23.61 -19.38
N LYS A 365 -13.95 24.32 -19.29
CA LYS A 365 -12.89 24.26 -20.29
C LYS A 365 -11.82 23.24 -19.89
N ARG A 366 -10.96 22.91 -20.85
CA ARG A 366 -9.74 22.12 -20.61
C ARG A 366 -9.01 22.64 -19.38
N ASP A 367 -8.43 21.70 -18.61
CA ASP A 367 -7.70 21.92 -17.38
C ASP A 367 -8.56 22.46 -16.20
N ALA A 368 -9.90 22.46 -16.32
CA ALA A 368 -10.74 22.63 -15.15
C ALA A 368 -10.60 21.40 -14.22
N SER A 369 -10.44 21.65 -12.95
CA SER A 369 -9.89 20.70 -12.00
C SER A 369 -10.74 20.69 -10.72
N ILE A 370 -11.41 19.56 -10.43
CA ILE A 370 -12.37 19.42 -9.32
C ILE A 370 -11.97 18.25 -8.45
N ASP A 371 -11.82 18.47 -7.15
CA ASP A 371 -11.74 17.40 -6.16
C ASP A 371 -13.13 17.12 -5.59
N TYR A 372 -13.55 15.86 -5.67
CA TYR A 372 -14.78 15.36 -5.08
C TYR A 372 -14.51 14.67 -3.75
N ILE A 373 -15.34 14.93 -2.74
CA ILE A 373 -15.22 14.40 -1.39
C ILE A 373 -16.56 13.76 -0.99
N ILE A 374 -16.54 12.47 -0.62
CA ILE A 374 -17.72 11.73 -0.15
C ILE A 374 -17.35 11.10 1.20
N GLY A 375 -17.76 11.71 2.30
CA GLY A 375 -17.30 11.27 3.62
C GLY A 375 -15.78 11.34 3.74
N ASN A 376 -15.11 10.18 3.88
CA ASN A 376 -13.64 10.08 3.93
C ASN A 376 -13.01 9.80 2.56
N ASP A 377 -13.82 9.48 1.55
CA ASP A 377 -13.34 9.18 0.20
C ASP A 377 -13.11 10.44 -0.61
N ARG A 378 -12.08 10.43 -1.44
CA ARG A 378 -11.73 11.54 -2.34
C ARG A 378 -11.32 11.00 -3.70
N PHE A 379 -11.60 11.78 -4.76
CA PHE A 379 -11.08 11.56 -6.09
C PHE A 379 -11.02 12.88 -6.84
N HIS A 380 -10.21 12.93 -7.88
CA HIS A 380 -9.98 14.11 -8.68
C HIS A 380 -10.54 13.93 -10.08
N VAL A 381 -11.18 14.98 -10.60
CA VAL A 381 -11.67 15.05 -11.99
C VAL A 381 -10.95 16.19 -12.70
N LEU A 382 -10.32 15.87 -13.82
CA LEU A 382 -9.71 16.81 -14.74
C LEU A 382 -10.51 16.84 -16.04
N VAL A 383 -10.93 18.01 -16.48
CA VAL A 383 -11.64 18.18 -17.74
C VAL A 383 -10.63 18.27 -18.90
N LEU A 384 -10.79 17.38 -19.88
CA LEU A 384 -9.98 17.31 -21.09
C LEU A 384 -10.67 18.06 -22.26
N ASP A 385 -10.01 18.03 -23.42
CA ASP A 385 -10.61 18.56 -24.64
C ASP A 385 -11.92 17.83 -24.98
N ASN A 386 -12.91 18.57 -25.50
CA ASN A 386 -14.23 18.08 -25.87
C ASN A 386 -15.13 17.61 -24.70
N GLY A 387 -14.89 18.11 -23.48
CA GLY A 387 -15.71 17.80 -22.31
C GLY A 387 -15.47 16.39 -21.73
N ARG A 388 -14.55 15.61 -22.29
CA ARG A 388 -14.14 14.34 -21.66
C ARG A 388 -13.48 14.62 -20.33
N ILE A 389 -13.60 13.68 -19.41
CA ILE A 389 -12.99 13.76 -18.09
C ILE A 389 -11.94 12.67 -17.90
N GLU A 390 -10.89 13.00 -17.15
CA GLU A 390 -9.96 12.05 -16.58
C GLU A 390 -10.20 12.01 -15.08
N VAL A 391 -10.41 10.83 -14.53
CA VAL A 391 -10.64 10.64 -13.10
C VAL A 391 -9.42 10.01 -12.46
N SER A 392 -8.85 10.66 -11.43
CA SER A 392 -7.76 10.15 -10.64
C SER A 392 -8.24 9.85 -9.21
N PRO A 393 -7.91 8.69 -8.63
CA PRO A 393 -8.23 8.38 -7.23
C PRO A 393 -7.44 9.22 -6.22
N ILE A 394 -6.45 9.97 -6.70
CA ILE A 394 -5.53 10.80 -5.90
C ILE A 394 -5.97 12.26 -6.00
N ARG A 395 -5.89 12.97 -4.86
CA ARG A 395 -6.15 14.41 -4.79
C ARG A 395 -5.16 15.19 -5.67
N ALA A 396 -5.66 16.23 -6.36
CA ALA A 396 -4.77 17.20 -6.99
C ALA A 396 -4.04 18.05 -5.92
N GLU A 397 -2.80 18.40 -6.17
CA GLU A 397 -2.07 19.32 -5.28
C GLU A 397 -2.76 20.69 -5.18
N ASN A 398 -3.36 21.14 -6.26
CA ASN A 398 -4.01 22.45 -6.37
C ASN A 398 -5.27 22.41 -7.23
N PRO A 399 -6.38 21.81 -6.76
CA PRO A 399 -7.65 21.82 -7.50
C PRO A 399 -8.20 23.24 -7.65
N ASP A 400 -9.04 23.45 -8.64
CA ASP A 400 -9.75 24.73 -8.79
C ASP A 400 -10.87 24.84 -7.76
N VAL A 401 -11.58 23.72 -7.54
CA VAL A 401 -12.75 23.63 -6.65
C VAL A 401 -12.70 22.27 -5.93
N GLU A 402 -13.12 22.26 -4.68
CA GLU A 402 -13.47 21.03 -3.95
C GLU A 402 -14.99 20.99 -3.77
N ILE A 403 -15.61 19.84 -4.06
CA ILE A 403 -17.04 19.61 -3.86
C ILE A 403 -17.23 18.45 -2.92
N ALA A 404 -17.79 18.72 -1.75
CA ALA A 404 -18.08 17.70 -0.73
C ALA A 404 -19.55 17.33 -0.75
N PHE A 405 -19.82 16.04 -0.65
CA PHE A 405 -21.14 15.43 -0.66
C PHE A 405 -21.38 14.60 0.59
N SER A 406 -22.62 14.60 1.06
CA SER A 406 -23.06 13.52 1.94
C SER A 406 -23.23 12.21 1.13
N PRO A 407 -23.01 11.02 1.71
CA PRO A 407 -23.22 9.75 1.03
C PRO A 407 -24.63 9.60 0.46
N LYS A 408 -25.66 10.00 1.20
CA LYS A 408 -27.07 9.94 0.75
C LYS A 408 -27.36 10.85 -0.45
N ALA A 409 -26.72 12.04 -0.52
CA ALA A 409 -26.84 12.90 -1.69
C ALA A 409 -26.26 12.25 -2.94
N VAL A 410 -25.12 11.58 -2.83
CA VAL A 410 -24.52 10.84 -3.95
C VAL A 410 -25.41 9.67 -4.39
N GLU A 411 -25.92 8.86 -3.44
CA GLU A 411 -26.83 7.75 -3.75
C GLU A 411 -28.04 8.22 -4.57
N LYS A 412 -28.60 9.35 -4.18
CA LYS A 412 -29.75 9.91 -4.89
C LYS A 412 -29.37 10.45 -6.27
N LEU A 413 -28.24 11.16 -6.38
CA LEU A 413 -27.77 11.71 -7.66
C LEU A 413 -27.52 10.61 -8.70
N ILE A 414 -26.86 9.50 -8.33
CA ILE A 414 -26.58 8.38 -9.25
C ILE A 414 -27.80 7.52 -9.57
N SER A 415 -28.93 7.72 -8.90
CA SER A 415 -30.18 7.03 -9.20
C SER A 415 -31.04 7.76 -10.24
N LEU A 416 -30.62 8.96 -10.65
CA LEU A 416 -31.37 9.78 -11.61
C LEU A 416 -31.10 9.33 -13.04
N GLY A 417 -32.15 9.40 -13.87
CA GLY A 417 -32.12 8.87 -15.24
C GLY A 417 -31.64 9.86 -16.29
N SER A 418 -31.46 11.15 -15.93
CA SER A 418 -31.03 12.19 -16.86
C SER A 418 -30.13 13.22 -16.22
N GLU A 419 -29.30 13.87 -17.03
CA GLU A 419 -28.39 14.94 -16.60
C GLU A 419 -29.15 16.20 -16.14
N ASP A 420 -30.32 16.45 -16.67
CA ASP A 420 -31.18 17.58 -16.26
C ASP A 420 -31.73 17.33 -14.85
N GLU A 421 -32.19 16.11 -14.56
CA GLU A 421 -32.62 15.72 -13.21
C GLU A 421 -31.45 15.78 -12.24
N TYR A 422 -30.25 15.32 -12.66
CA TYR A 422 -29.02 15.45 -11.87
C TYR A 422 -28.73 16.91 -11.54
N ALA A 423 -28.74 17.80 -12.53
CA ALA A 423 -28.47 19.23 -12.33
C ALA A 423 -29.44 19.88 -11.37
N ALA A 424 -30.75 19.60 -11.56
CA ALA A 424 -31.79 20.10 -10.67
C ALA A 424 -31.64 19.63 -9.23
N GLN A 425 -31.42 18.33 -9.05
CA GLN A 425 -31.25 17.74 -7.71
C GLN A 425 -29.96 18.19 -7.04
N PHE A 426 -28.87 18.32 -7.81
CA PHE A 426 -27.59 18.84 -7.35
C PHE A 426 -27.73 20.28 -6.81
N GLY A 427 -28.44 21.13 -7.58
CA GLY A 427 -28.73 22.50 -7.16
C GLY A 427 -29.61 22.56 -5.90
N LEU A 428 -30.57 21.66 -5.75
CA LEU A 428 -31.43 21.56 -4.57
C LEU A 428 -30.64 21.21 -3.31
N PHE A 429 -29.76 20.21 -3.37
CA PHE A 429 -28.92 19.81 -2.22
C PHE A 429 -27.94 20.91 -1.76
N PHE A 430 -27.57 21.80 -2.68
CA PHE A 430 -26.75 22.96 -2.35
C PHE A 430 -27.57 24.09 -1.71
N LYS A 431 -28.75 24.42 -2.26
CA LYS A 431 -29.59 25.53 -1.83
C LYS A 431 -30.40 25.23 -0.57
N GLU A 432 -30.87 24.00 -0.44
CA GLU A 432 -31.74 23.52 0.62
C GLU A 432 -31.17 22.26 1.28
N PRO A 433 -29.97 22.34 1.89
CA PRO A 433 -29.34 21.18 2.54
C PRO A 433 -30.16 20.76 3.77
N ASN A 434 -30.24 19.44 3.98
CA ASN A 434 -30.74 18.85 5.23
C ASN A 434 -29.64 18.06 5.96
N ALA A 435 -29.96 17.45 7.10
CA ALA A 435 -28.97 16.74 7.92
C ALA A 435 -28.29 15.58 7.17
N ASP A 436 -29.00 14.95 6.23
CA ASP A 436 -28.58 13.73 5.55
C ASP A 436 -28.14 13.95 4.09
N GLU A 437 -28.69 14.97 3.44
CA GLU A 437 -28.52 15.24 2.01
C GLU A 437 -28.03 16.68 1.80
N TRP A 438 -26.74 16.83 1.51
CA TRP A 438 -26.09 18.13 1.34
C TRP A 438 -24.91 18.08 0.38
N ILE A 439 -24.62 19.23 -0.24
CA ILE A 439 -23.43 19.49 -1.05
C ILE A 439 -22.79 20.77 -0.57
N LYS A 440 -21.45 20.77 -0.47
CA LYS A 440 -20.66 21.94 -0.08
C LYS A 440 -19.55 22.22 -1.06
N PHE A 441 -19.33 23.48 -1.35
CA PHE A 441 -18.28 23.94 -2.24
C PHE A 441 -17.18 24.67 -1.46
N ASN A 442 -15.94 24.41 -1.85
CA ASN A 442 -14.78 25.14 -1.38
C ASN A 442 -13.98 25.62 -2.60
N LEU A 443 -14.00 26.92 -2.88
CA LEU A 443 -13.28 27.51 -3.99
C LEU A 443 -11.79 27.62 -3.60
N ARG A 444 -10.92 27.00 -4.38
CA ARG A 444 -9.47 26.97 -4.16
C ARG A 444 -8.71 27.99 -5.03
N ARG A 445 -9.39 28.58 -6.01
CA ARG A 445 -8.87 29.62 -6.91
C ARG A 445 -9.69 30.90 -6.80
N ASN A 446 -9.09 32.02 -7.20
CA ASN A 446 -9.83 33.28 -7.27
C ASN A 446 -10.91 33.24 -8.37
N ILE A 447 -11.96 34.03 -8.18
CA ILE A 447 -13.13 34.05 -9.06
C ILE A 447 -12.77 34.30 -10.53
N VAL A 448 -11.79 35.16 -10.81
CA VAL A 448 -11.39 35.47 -12.18
C VAL A 448 -10.86 34.24 -12.90
N LYS A 449 -10.00 33.45 -12.24
CA LYS A 449 -9.49 32.19 -12.81
C LYS A 449 -10.59 31.17 -13.04
N LEU A 450 -11.57 31.07 -12.14
CA LEU A 450 -12.71 30.18 -12.29
C LEU A 450 -13.60 30.60 -13.46
N LEU A 451 -13.86 31.87 -13.63
CA LEU A 451 -14.65 32.41 -14.77
C LEU A 451 -13.97 32.07 -16.10
N VAL A 452 -12.66 32.23 -16.20
CA VAL A 452 -11.87 31.89 -17.41
C VAL A 452 -11.98 30.39 -17.74
N LYS A 453 -12.02 29.51 -16.75
CA LYS A 453 -12.16 28.06 -16.92
C LYS A 453 -13.61 27.57 -17.12
N GLY A 454 -14.58 28.46 -17.20
CA GLY A 454 -15.97 28.14 -17.54
C GLY A 454 -16.87 27.78 -16.35
N TYR A 455 -16.41 27.89 -15.11
CA TYR A 455 -17.18 27.55 -13.90
C TYR A 455 -18.49 28.32 -13.75
N ARG A 456 -18.61 29.54 -14.33
CA ARG A 456 -19.88 30.26 -14.33
C ARG A 456 -21.00 29.51 -15.11
N LYS A 457 -20.65 28.99 -16.29
CA LYS A 457 -21.58 28.20 -17.10
C LYS A 457 -21.97 26.89 -16.40
N PHE A 458 -20.97 26.21 -15.82
CA PHE A 458 -21.20 25.04 -15.01
C PHE A 458 -22.14 25.33 -13.83
N ALA A 459 -21.90 26.40 -13.07
CA ALA A 459 -22.74 26.78 -11.93
C ALA A 459 -24.19 27.16 -12.37
N GLN A 460 -24.37 27.81 -13.50
CA GLN A 460 -25.70 28.10 -14.09
C GLN A 460 -26.42 26.79 -14.43
N LYS A 461 -25.76 25.87 -15.14
CA LYS A 461 -26.33 24.57 -15.52
C LYS A 461 -26.69 23.72 -14.30
N ALA A 462 -25.81 23.72 -13.29
CA ALA A 462 -26.04 23.03 -12.01
C ALA A 462 -27.07 23.74 -11.10
N GLY A 463 -27.69 24.81 -11.55
CA GLY A 463 -28.69 25.54 -10.79
C GLY A 463 -28.15 26.22 -9.52
N LEU A 464 -26.88 26.51 -9.47
CA LEU A 464 -26.21 27.12 -8.28
C LEU A 464 -26.36 28.64 -8.25
N ILE A 465 -26.43 29.27 -9.43
CA ILE A 465 -26.61 30.74 -9.64
C ILE A 465 -27.64 31.01 -10.72
#